data_8c3c5a01f39b29da49e405602bed6b8b
#
_entry.id   8c3c5a01f39b29da49e405602bed6b8b
#
_cell.length_a   1.000
_cell.length_b   1.000
_cell.length_c   1.000
_cell.angle_alpha   90.00
_cell.angle_beta   90.00
_cell.angle_gamma   90.00
#
_symmetry.space_group_name_H-M   'P 1'
#
loop_
_entity.id
_entity.type
_entity.pdbx_description
1 polymer ?
#
loop_
_entity_poly.entity_id
_entity_poly.type
_entity_poly.pdbx_seq_one_letter_code
_entity_poly.pdbx_strand_id
1 'polypeptide(L)'
;MAKSVLNSVVCLLTFLVTLPVYPRGAYLFAHMKDADYGALYYSVSLDGKKWITLNGYERIDSEYFGHPNIVKGGDGVYYMIAVSRKPVGRLHTPILYSSRDLITWEKRNLDRTAFDKVSEIGYQNENGFIGAPKLFYDKASDQFIITWHAFRPGTKDDDLWESMRTFYMLTSDFQSFTFPARLFNFTGKDAQMATIDATIVEHRGIYYAVIKDERWPRTSSTGKTIRIAQSKHLTGPYSNPGPPVTPAWREAPTVVPQLKGSGWSIYAEEYPQRYNLFQAPSLSSDTWMPAEIEAPERGRHGCVIEISKKQYKHLLKVFS
;
A
#
# COMPACT_ATOMS: atom_id res chain seq x y z
N MET A 1 -62.85 -52.69 6.58
CA MET A 1 -61.86 -52.32 7.65
C MET A 1 -60.64 -51.73 6.99
N ALA A 2 -60.52 -50.41 6.91
CA ALA A 2 -59.38 -49.70 6.33
C ALA A 2 -58.55 -49.14 7.51
N LYS A 3 -57.28 -49.59 7.59
CA LYS A 3 -56.29 -49.07 8.56
C LYS A 3 -55.65 -47.81 7.99
N SER A 4 -55.89 -46.67 8.63
CA SER A 4 -55.17 -45.41 8.41
C SER A 4 -53.79 -45.52 9.02
N VAL A 5 -52.76 -45.31 8.21
CA VAL A 5 -51.36 -45.17 8.63
C VAL A 5 -51.05 -43.65 8.70
N LEU A 6 -50.87 -43.15 9.93
CA LEU A 6 -50.52 -41.77 10.20
C LEU A 6 -48.97 -41.65 10.08
N ASN A 7 -48.49 -41.01 9.03
CA ASN A 7 -47.10 -40.72 8.87
C ASN A 7 -46.76 -39.41 9.62
N SER A 8 -46.07 -39.51 10.76
CA SER A 8 -45.51 -38.36 11.49
C SER A 8 -44.20 -37.92 10.81
N VAL A 9 -44.25 -36.74 10.19
CA VAL A 9 -43.01 -36.06 9.66
C VAL A 9 -42.39 -35.31 10.84
N VAL A 10 -41.25 -35.83 11.30
CA VAL A 10 -40.42 -35.12 12.28
C VAL A 10 -39.52 -34.11 11.51
N CYS A 11 -39.83 -32.81 11.59
CA CYS A 11 -38.99 -31.73 11.09
C CYS A 11 -37.83 -31.51 12.08
N LEU A 12 -36.65 -31.98 11.75
CA LEU A 12 -35.43 -31.62 12.46
C LEU A 12 -35.05 -30.20 12.08
N LEU A 13 -35.30 -29.23 12.95
CA LEU A 13 -34.74 -27.89 12.87
C LEU A 13 -33.26 -27.94 13.33
N THR A 14 -32.32 -27.99 12.39
CA THR A 14 -30.92 -27.78 12.67
C THR A 14 -30.64 -26.29 12.91
N PHE A 15 -30.51 -25.93 14.17
CA PHE A 15 -29.96 -24.62 14.54
C PHE A 15 -28.47 -24.59 14.14
N LEU A 16 -28.14 -23.88 13.06
CA LEU A 16 -26.78 -23.48 12.74
C LEU A 16 -26.33 -22.45 13.78
N VAL A 17 -25.67 -22.91 14.84
CA VAL A 17 -24.93 -22.04 15.75
C VAL A 17 -23.75 -21.47 15.00
N THR A 18 -23.87 -20.26 14.47
CA THR A 18 -22.75 -19.51 13.94
C THR A 18 -21.85 -19.12 15.11
N LEU A 19 -20.80 -19.93 15.35
CA LEU A 19 -19.74 -19.55 16.29
C LEU A 19 -19.15 -18.21 15.81
N PRO A 20 -18.89 -17.25 16.72
CA PRO A 20 -18.23 -16.00 16.33
C PRO A 20 -16.87 -16.34 15.73
N VAL A 21 -16.69 -16.06 14.45
CA VAL A 21 -15.39 -16.16 13.79
C VAL A 21 -14.52 -15.05 14.36
N TYR A 22 -13.71 -15.38 15.38
CA TYR A 22 -12.70 -14.46 15.87
C TYR A 22 -11.72 -14.15 14.74
N PRO A 23 -11.42 -12.90 14.47
CA PRO A 23 -10.46 -12.52 13.42
C PRO A 23 -9.14 -13.26 13.67
N ARG A 24 -8.65 -13.95 12.64
CA ARG A 24 -7.43 -14.78 12.74
C ARG A 24 -6.15 -13.97 12.75
N GLY A 25 -6.24 -12.66 12.48
CA GLY A 25 -5.12 -11.76 12.31
C GLY A 25 -5.20 -10.50 13.17
N ALA A 26 -4.26 -9.63 12.91
CA ALA A 26 -4.13 -8.27 13.37
C ALA A 26 -3.52 -7.44 12.23
N TYR A 27 -3.32 -6.15 12.45
CA TYR A 27 -2.61 -5.30 11.51
C TYR A 27 -1.34 -4.70 12.15
N LEU A 28 -0.34 -4.52 11.33
CA LEU A 28 0.79 -3.63 11.56
C LEU A 28 0.67 -2.43 10.63
N PHE A 29 0.80 -1.23 11.17
CA PHE A 29 0.97 0.00 10.42
C PHE A 29 2.41 0.48 10.59
N ALA A 30 3.19 0.34 9.52
CA ALA A 30 4.50 0.96 9.40
C ALA A 30 4.32 2.35 8.80
N HIS A 31 4.73 3.39 9.52
CA HIS A 31 4.45 4.78 9.11
C HIS A 31 5.58 5.72 9.52
N MET A 32 5.57 6.92 8.99
CA MET A 32 6.38 8.05 9.44
C MET A 32 5.64 8.88 10.49
N LYS A 33 6.31 9.87 11.04
CA LYS A 33 5.74 10.91 11.90
C LYS A 33 6.04 12.28 11.29
N ASP A 34 5.09 13.21 11.38
CA ASP A 34 5.24 14.55 10.78
C ASP A 34 6.51 15.28 11.25
N ALA A 35 6.78 15.24 12.56
CA ALA A 35 7.97 15.87 13.15
C ALA A 35 9.29 15.13 12.83
N ASP A 36 9.22 13.92 12.22
CA ASP A 36 10.39 13.10 11.91
C ASP A 36 10.16 12.37 10.59
N TYR A 37 9.97 13.16 9.53
CA TYR A 37 9.64 12.67 8.19
C TYR A 37 10.76 11.78 7.63
N GLY A 38 10.37 10.63 7.08
CA GLY A 38 11.27 9.60 6.55
C GLY A 38 11.69 8.53 7.57
N ALA A 39 11.48 8.71 8.87
CA ALA A 39 11.78 7.70 9.88
C ALA A 39 10.68 6.64 10.00
N LEU A 40 11.04 5.45 10.49
CA LEU A 40 10.14 4.30 10.62
C LEU A 40 9.56 4.22 12.04
N TYR A 41 8.24 4.20 12.12
CA TYR A 41 7.45 3.95 13.33
C TYR A 41 6.49 2.80 13.12
N TYR A 42 6.09 2.14 14.19
CA TYR A 42 5.12 1.06 14.17
C TYR A 42 3.93 1.35 15.06
N SER A 43 2.76 0.99 14.57
CA SER A 43 1.53 0.88 15.35
C SER A 43 0.83 -0.43 15.00
N VAL A 44 0.12 -1.04 15.96
CA VAL A 44 -0.59 -2.29 15.76
C VAL A 44 -2.06 -2.16 16.11
N SER A 45 -2.91 -2.97 15.48
CA SER A 45 -4.35 -2.97 15.71
C SER A 45 -4.96 -4.37 15.56
N LEU A 46 -6.02 -4.65 16.35
CA LEU A 46 -6.81 -5.88 16.23
C LEU A 46 -8.06 -5.71 15.35
N ASP A 47 -8.43 -4.48 15.01
CA ASP A 47 -9.65 -4.15 14.28
C ASP A 47 -9.44 -3.19 13.10
N GLY A 48 -8.22 -2.63 12.96
CA GLY A 48 -7.87 -1.65 11.94
C GLY A 48 -8.43 -0.25 12.22
N LYS A 49 -9.04 -0.01 13.37
CA LYS A 49 -9.65 1.27 13.75
C LYS A 49 -8.95 1.92 14.94
N LYS A 50 -8.61 1.12 15.96
CA LYS A 50 -7.86 1.57 17.13
C LYS A 50 -6.43 1.08 17.03
N TRP A 51 -5.49 2.00 17.03
CA TRP A 51 -4.07 1.73 16.86
C TRP A 51 -3.30 1.98 18.15
N ILE A 52 -2.43 1.04 18.49
CA ILE A 52 -1.49 1.14 19.61
C ILE A 52 -0.13 1.43 19.00
N THR A 53 0.40 2.61 19.29
CA THR A 53 1.75 2.99 18.87
C THR A 53 2.78 2.26 19.71
N LEU A 54 3.78 1.71 19.06
CA LEU A 54 4.82 0.89 19.69
C LEU A 54 6.06 1.72 20.04
N ASN A 55 6.96 1.13 20.85
CA ASN A 55 8.28 1.67 21.20
C ASN A 55 8.24 3.07 21.83
N GLY A 56 7.21 3.35 22.63
CA GLY A 56 7.05 4.69 23.22
C GLY A 56 6.95 5.82 22.20
N TYR A 57 6.56 5.50 20.95
CA TYR A 57 6.57 6.40 19.79
C TYR A 57 7.98 6.89 19.41
N GLU A 58 8.98 6.00 19.62
CA GLU A 58 10.34 6.19 19.13
C GLU A 58 10.58 5.39 17.83
N ARG A 59 11.67 5.69 17.13
CA ARG A 59 12.02 5.04 15.85
C ARG A 59 12.23 3.52 16.04
N ILE A 60 11.72 2.74 15.10
CA ILE A 60 11.96 1.29 15.05
C ILE A 60 13.38 0.97 14.59
N ASP A 61 13.88 1.76 13.63
CA ASP A 61 15.25 1.66 13.10
C ASP A 61 15.81 3.06 12.90
N SER A 62 16.95 3.38 13.56
CA SER A 62 17.57 4.71 13.51
C SER A 62 18.13 5.08 12.14
N GLU A 63 18.48 4.07 11.34
CA GLU A 63 19.07 4.23 10.02
C GLU A 63 18.03 4.34 8.89
N TYR A 64 16.80 3.88 9.15
CA TYR A 64 15.75 3.90 8.14
C TYR A 64 15.44 5.33 7.69
N PHE A 65 15.35 5.50 6.36
CA PHE A 65 14.90 6.76 5.77
C PHE A 65 14.14 6.49 4.47
N GLY A 66 12.85 6.80 4.44
CA GLY A 66 12.00 6.58 3.27
C GLY A 66 10.51 6.54 3.59
N HIS A 67 9.72 6.14 2.62
CA HIS A 67 8.27 5.94 2.75
C HIS A 67 7.98 4.46 3.02
N PRO A 68 7.63 4.06 4.24
CA PRO A 68 7.49 2.64 4.59
C PRO A 68 6.44 1.94 3.72
N ASN A 69 6.84 0.82 3.13
CA ASN A 69 5.95 -0.09 2.42
C ASN A 69 6.48 -1.52 2.56
N ILE A 70 5.84 -2.31 3.41
CA ILE A 70 6.26 -3.68 3.73
C ILE A 70 5.43 -4.66 2.91
N VAL A 71 6.11 -5.63 2.29
CA VAL A 71 5.48 -6.77 1.62
C VAL A 71 6.09 -8.08 2.12
N LYS A 72 5.31 -9.15 2.17
CA LYS A 72 5.80 -10.49 2.48
C LYS A 72 6.02 -11.26 1.19
N GLY A 73 7.24 -11.77 0.97
CA GLY A 73 7.61 -12.62 -0.15
C GLY A 73 7.12 -14.06 -0.01
N GLY A 74 7.26 -14.85 -1.06
CA GLY A 74 6.95 -16.28 -1.10
C GLY A 74 7.81 -17.12 -0.16
N ASP A 75 9.01 -16.68 0.12
CA ASP A 75 9.96 -17.23 1.09
C ASP A 75 9.61 -16.95 2.57
N GLY A 76 8.53 -16.21 2.79
CA GLY A 76 8.08 -15.82 4.13
C GLY A 76 8.81 -14.64 4.75
N VAL A 77 9.79 -14.05 4.05
CA VAL A 77 10.53 -12.86 4.47
C VAL A 77 9.73 -11.60 4.15
N TYR A 78 9.82 -10.60 5.02
CA TYR A 78 9.26 -9.27 4.80
C TYR A 78 10.32 -8.38 4.15
N TYR A 79 9.90 -7.61 3.16
CA TYR A 79 10.76 -6.70 2.40
C TYR A 79 10.19 -5.30 2.39
N MET A 80 11.07 -4.28 2.42
CA MET A 80 10.72 -2.90 2.10
C MET A 80 11.91 -2.19 1.46
N ILE A 81 11.64 -1.17 0.66
CA ILE A 81 12.67 -0.31 0.06
C ILE A 81 12.69 1.02 0.78
N ALA A 82 13.88 1.45 1.13
CA ALA A 82 14.20 2.76 1.69
C ALA A 82 15.34 3.38 0.89
N VAL A 83 15.84 4.53 1.33
CA VAL A 83 17.04 5.15 0.79
C VAL A 83 18.02 5.46 1.91
N SER A 84 19.30 5.64 1.57
CA SER A 84 20.30 6.04 2.54
C SER A 84 19.94 7.40 3.16
N ARG A 85 20.06 7.54 4.48
CA ARG A 85 19.80 8.81 5.17
C ARG A 85 20.76 9.91 4.73
N LYS A 86 22.03 9.54 4.47
CA LYS A 86 23.04 10.46 3.95
C LYS A 86 23.29 10.17 2.47
N PRO A 87 23.18 11.18 1.60
CA PRO A 87 23.50 10.99 0.18
C PRO A 87 24.99 10.82 -0.05
N VAL A 88 25.35 10.15 -1.14
CA VAL A 88 26.70 10.19 -1.72
C VAL A 88 26.66 11.25 -2.82
N GLY A 89 27.33 12.37 -2.60
CA GLY A 89 27.16 13.56 -3.42
C GLY A 89 25.73 14.12 -3.27
N ARG A 90 24.92 14.03 -4.33
CA ARG A 90 23.50 14.45 -4.33
C ARG A 90 22.54 13.27 -4.40
N LEU A 91 23.03 12.04 -4.39
CA LEU A 91 22.24 10.85 -4.67
C LEU A 91 22.08 10.00 -3.41
N HIS A 92 20.84 9.67 -3.07
CA HIS A 92 20.52 8.68 -2.05
C HIS A 92 20.58 7.27 -2.64
N THR A 93 21.26 6.37 -1.97
CA THR A 93 21.34 4.96 -2.38
C THR A 93 20.05 4.24 -1.97
N PRO A 94 19.35 3.54 -2.88
CA PRO A 94 18.25 2.69 -2.51
C PRO A 94 18.74 1.50 -1.68
N ILE A 95 18.01 1.17 -0.62
CA ILE A 95 18.34 0.12 0.33
C ILE A 95 17.16 -0.84 0.45
N LEU A 96 17.43 -2.13 0.25
CA LEU A 96 16.49 -3.19 0.59
C LEU A 96 16.64 -3.54 2.07
N TYR A 97 15.55 -3.49 2.78
CA TYR A 97 15.38 -4.03 4.12
C TYR A 97 14.69 -5.38 4.04
N SER A 98 15.20 -6.38 4.77
CA SER A 98 14.58 -7.70 4.86
C SER A 98 14.48 -8.17 6.31
N SER A 99 13.38 -8.83 6.68
CA SER A 99 13.12 -9.29 8.04
C SER A 99 12.27 -10.56 8.05
N ARG A 100 12.53 -11.47 8.99
CA ARG A 100 11.68 -12.64 9.24
C ARG A 100 10.64 -12.42 10.33
N ASP A 101 10.82 -11.39 11.15
CA ASP A 101 10.06 -11.19 12.39
C ASP A 101 9.44 -9.78 12.50
N LEU A 102 9.75 -8.85 11.58
CA LEU A 102 9.36 -7.43 11.59
C LEU A 102 10.06 -6.62 12.72
N ILE A 103 11.07 -7.20 13.36
CA ILE A 103 11.81 -6.59 14.47
C ILE A 103 13.26 -6.34 14.06
N THR A 104 13.92 -7.39 13.59
CA THR A 104 15.31 -7.32 13.14
C THR A 104 15.34 -7.18 11.64
N TRP A 105 15.99 -6.11 11.16
CA TRP A 105 16.07 -5.78 9.75
C TRP A 105 17.52 -5.89 9.25
N GLU A 106 17.72 -6.76 8.28
CA GLU A 106 18.94 -6.81 7.47
C GLU A 106 18.86 -5.78 6.36
N LYS A 107 20.00 -5.23 5.94
CA LYS A 107 20.09 -4.12 4.98
C LYS A 107 21.03 -4.48 3.84
N ARG A 108 20.62 -4.19 2.62
CA ARG A 108 21.44 -4.37 1.41
C ARG A 108 21.21 -3.22 0.44
N ASN A 109 22.28 -2.61 -0.06
CA ASN A 109 22.18 -1.61 -1.12
C ASN A 109 21.64 -2.24 -2.39
N LEU A 110 20.72 -1.54 -3.04
CA LEU A 110 20.25 -1.87 -4.39
C LEU A 110 21.05 -1.06 -5.43
N ASP A 111 21.07 -1.59 -6.65
CA ASP A 111 21.69 -0.88 -7.77
C ASP A 111 20.82 0.34 -8.15
N ARG A 112 21.27 1.52 -7.79
CA ARG A 112 20.60 2.77 -8.13
C ARG A 112 20.53 2.99 -9.63
N THR A 113 21.51 2.52 -10.41
CA THR A 113 21.54 2.72 -11.87
C THR A 113 20.33 2.10 -12.55
N ALA A 114 19.76 1.03 -11.98
CA ALA A 114 18.52 0.43 -12.48
C ALA A 114 17.34 1.42 -12.41
N PHE A 115 17.21 2.18 -11.32
CA PHE A 115 16.17 3.20 -11.16
C PHE A 115 16.42 4.43 -12.03
N ASP A 116 17.68 4.83 -12.22
CA ASP A 116 18.04 6.03 -12.98
C ASP A 116 17.84 5.85 -14.49
N LYS A 117 17.69 4.62 -14.99
CA LYS A 117 17.30 4.32 -16.39
C LYS A 117 15.97 4.93 -16.83
N VAL A 118 15.14 5.45 -15.95
CA VAL A 118 13.99 6.27 -16.33
C VAL A 118 14.41 7.50 -17.15
N SER A 119 15.68 7.93 -17.04
CA SER A 119 16.22 9.02 -17.85
C SER A 119 16.29 8.67 -19.34
N GLU A 120 16.47 7.40 -19.69
CA GLU A 120 16.50 6.93 -21.08
C GLU A 120 15.12 6.99 -21.76
N ILE A 121 14.05 7.14 -20.97
CA ILE A 121 12.66 7.29 -21.45
C ILE A 121 12.08 8.66 -21.09
N GLY A 122 12.93 9.66 -20.84
CA GLY A 122 12.57 11.06 -20.71
C GLY A 122 12.01 11.46 -19.33
N TYR A 123 12.38 10.75 -18.26
CA TYR A 123 11.98 11.06 -16.88
C TYR A 123 13.20 11.06 -15.96
N GLN A 124 13.07 11.64 -14.77
CA GLN A 124 14.13 11.62 -13.76
C GLN A 124 13.55 11.45 -12.35
N ASN A 125 14.36 10.87 -11.48
CA ASN A 125 14.05 10.72 -10.07
C ASN A 125 14.15 12.06 -9.33
N GLU A 126 13.30 12.26 -8.32
CA GLU A 126 13.19 13.50 -7.58
C GLU A 126 14.44 13.75 -6.72
N ASN A 127 15.09 14.91 -6.91
CA ASN A 127 16.20 15.43 -6.08
C ASN A 127 17.21 14.38 -5.57
N GLY A 128 17.48 13.35 -6.39
CA GLY A 128 18.36 12.27 -5.98
C GLY A 128 17.69 11.17 -5.13
N PHE A 129 16.44 11.33 -4.77
CA PHE A 129 15.60 10.28 -4.16
C PHE A 129 15.01 9.34 -5.22
N ILE A 130 14.37 8.29 -4.74
CA ILE A 130 13.44 7.47 -5.50
C ILE A 130 12.06 7.72 -4.90
N GLY A 131 11.16 8.28 -5.68
CA GLY A 131 9.88 8.79 -5.21
C GLY A 131 8.96 7.69 -4.69
N ALA A 132 8.79 7.60 -3.37
CA ALA A 132 7.90 6.72 -2.63
C ALA A 132 7.82 5.28 -3.20
N PRO A 133 8.93 4.51 -3.23
CA PRO A 133 8.93 3.18 -3.79
C PRO A 133 7.97 2.27 -3.02
N LYS A 134 7.16 1.50 -3.77
CA LYS A 134 6.25 0.49 -3.23
C LYS A 134 6.60 -0.87 -3.79
N LEU A 135 6.39 -1.89 -2.98
CA LEU A 135 6.56 -3.29 -3.36
C LEU A 135 5.21 -4.00 -3.40
N PHE A 136 5.07 -4.93 -4.33
CA PHE A 136 4.07 -5.98 -4.30
C PHE A 136 4.74 -7.29 -4.72
N TYR A 137 4.43 -8.39 -4.03
CA TYR A 137 4.87 -9.73 -4.40
C TYR A 137 3.75 -10.45 -5.14
N ASP A 138 4.01 -10.80 -6.39
CA ASP A 138 3.09 -11.58 -7.21
C ASP A 138 3.35 -13.07 -7.06
N LYS A 139 2.43 -13.76 -6.39
CA LYS A 139 2.52 -15.22 -6.20
C LYS A 139 2.39 -16.02 -7.49
N ALA A 140 1.75 -15.45 -8.51
CA ALA A 140 1.52 -16.16 -9.76
C ALA A 140 2.80 -16.29 -10.60
N SER A 141 3.64 -15.25 -10.59
CA SER A 141 4.91 -15.22 -11.32
C SER A 141 6.15 -15.40 -10.45
N ASP A 142 5.99 -15.49 -9.12
CA ASP A 142 7.08 -15.55 -8.13
C ASP A 142 8.06 -14.36 -8.27
N GLN A 143 7.50 -13.17 -8.48
CA GLN A 143 8.27 -11.94 -8.70
C GLN A 143 7.77 -10.81 -7.81
N PHE A 144 8.67 -9.87 -7.53
CA PHE A 144 8.31 -8.57 -6.98
C PHE A 144 8.16 -7.57 -8.11
N ILE A 145 7.14 -6.73 -8.03
CA ILE A 145 7.07 -5.47 -8.74
C ILE A 145 7.48 -4.35 -7.78
N ILE A 146 8.39 -3.50 -8.23
CA ILE A 146 8.77 -2.27 -7.56
C ILE A 146 8.12 -1.14 -8.34
N THR A 147 7.28 -0.33 -7.70
CA THR A 147 6.71 0.88 -8.31
C THR A 147 7.28 2.11 -7.63
N TRP A 148 7.49 3.18 -8.38
CA TRP A 148 7.87 4.49 -7.86
C TRP A 148 7.41 5.57 -8.83
N HIS A 149 7.51 6.84 -8.46
CA HIS A 149 7.17 7.93 -9.35
C HIS A 149 8.41 8.75 -9.74
N ALA A 150 8.39 9.26 -10.95
CA ALA A 150 9.40 10.12 -11.52
C ALA A 150 8.73 11.20 -12.38
N PHE A 151 9.42 12.32 -12.62
CA PHE A 151 8.89 13.49 -13.30
C PHE A 151 9.66 13.82 -14.58
N ARG A 152 9.10 14.70 -15.43
CA ARG A 152 9.77 15.16 -16.65
C ARG A 152 10.88 16.17 -16.32
N PRO A 153 12.10 16.01 -16.87
CA PRO A 153 13.16 16.99 -16.70
C PRO A 153 12.73 18.39 -17.14
N GLY A 154 13.20 19.41 -16.44
CA GLY A 154 12.93 20.81 -16.75
C GLY A 154 11.61 21.35 -16.22
N THR A 155 10.73 20.53 -15.67
CA THR A 155 9.52 20.99 -14.96
C THR A 155 9.87 21.48 -13.56
N LYS A 156 9.07 22.44 -13.03
CA LYS A 156 9.25 23.03 -11.71
C LYS A 156 7.89 23.24 -11.05
N ASP A 157 7.90 23.43 -9.74
CA ASP A 157 6.72 23.78 -8.94
C ASP A 157 5.53 22.86 -9.23
N ASP A 158 4.37 23.42 -9.53
CA ASP A 158 3.15 22.69 -9.84
C ASP A 158 3.30 21.79 -11.07
N ASP A 159 3.99 22.25 -12.12
CA ASP A 159 4.21 21.49 -13.35
C ASP A 159 5.06 20.22 -13.11
N LEU A 160 5.96 20.27 -12.13
CA LEU A 160 6.73 19.11 -11.72
C LEU A 160 5.78 18.01 -11.20
N TRP A 161 4.89 18.36 -10.29
CA TRP A 161 3.92 17.41 -9.73
C TRP A 161 2.92 16.90 -10.78
N GLU A 162 2.42 17.76 -11.66
CA GLU A 162 1.55 17.34 -12.77
C GLU A 162 2.27 16.49 -13.83
N SER A 163 3.61 16.55 -13.90
CA SER A 163 4.42 15.70 -14.78
C SER A 163 4.70 14.30 -14.22
N MET A 164 4.45 14.05 -12.92
CA MET A 164 4.70 12.78 -12.26
C MET A 164 4.00 11.60 -12.96
N ARG A 165 4.72 10.50 -13.12
CA ARG A 165 4.19 9.23 -13.62
C ARG A 165 4.73 8.09 -12.78
N THR A 166 3.91 7.05 -12.64
CA THR A 166 4.32 5.82 -11.96
C THR A 166 5.06 4.91 -12.92
N PHE A 167 6.25 4.50 -12.52
CA PHE A 167 7.10 3.52 -13.19
C PHE A 167 7.13 2.22 -12.41
N TYR A 168 7.57 1.15 -13.06
CA TYR A 168 7.80 -0.13 -12.41
C TYR A 168 9.03 -0.85 -12.98
N MET A 169 9.57 -1.76 -12.19
CA MET A 169 10.50 -2.82 -12.57
C MET A 169 10.05 -4.13 -11.93
N LEU A 170 10.41 -5.25 -12.55
CA LEU A 170 10.23 -6.59 -11.99
C LEU A 170 11.57 -7.14 -11.53
N THR A 171 11.56 -7.93 -10.47
CA THR A 171 12.72 -8.65 -9.94
C THR A 171 12.26 -9.89 -9.16
N SER A 172 13.05 -10.96 -9.19
CA SER A 172 12.86 -12.13 -8.32
C SER A 172 13.87 -12.18 -7.16
N ASP A 173 14.96 -11.42 -7.25
CA ASP A 173 16.14 -11.53 -6.37
C ASP A 173 16.66 -10.20 -5.83
N PHE A 174 16.07 -9.09 -6.26
CA PHE A 174 16.54 -7.73 -6.00
C PHE A 174 18.00 -7.49 -6.40
N GLN A 175 18.53 -8.27 -7.36
CA GLN A 175 19.85 -8.10 -7.97
C GLN A 175 19.71 -7.79 -9.46
N SER A 176 18.81 -8.49 -10.12
CA SER A 176 18.48 -8.30 -11.53
C SER A 176 17.12 -7.63 -11.65
N PHE A 177 17.04 -6.59 -12.47
CA PHE A 177 15.82 -5.80 -12.66
C PHE A 177 15.49 -5.72 -14.16
N THR A 178 14.20 -5.76 -14.48
CA THR A 178 13.78 -5.40 -15.84
C THR A 178 14.07 -3.92 -16.11
N PHE A 179 14.06 -3.53 -17.37
CA PHE A 179 14.14 -2.11 -17.72
C PHE A 179 12.89 -1.37 -17.17
N PRO A 180 13.02 -0.13 -16.65
CA PRO A 180 11.89 0.64 -16.19
C PRO A 180 10.84 0.87 -17.26
N ALA A 181 9.58 0.66 -16.93
CA ALA A 181 8.47 0.94 -17.82
C ALA A 181 7.38 1.74 -17.07
N ARG A 182 6.62 2.53 -17.82
CA ARG A 182 5.48 3.24 -17.29
C ARG A 182 4.35 2.26 -16.96
N LEU A 183 3.82 2.30 -15.74
CA LEU A 183 2.79 1.36 -15.29
C LEU A 183 1.40 1.70 -15.86
N PHE A 184 1.06 2.98 -15.96
CA PHE A 184 -0.27 3.42 -16.39
C PHE A 184 -0.22 4.18 -17.71
N ASN A 185 -1.02 3.73 -18.68
CA ASN A 185 -1.23 4.36 -19.96
C ASN A 185 -2.74 4.61 -20.14
N PHE A 186 -3.30 5.45 -19.28
CA PHE A 186 -4.71 5.82 -19.32
C PHE A 186 -5.08 6.58 -20.59
N THR A 187 -6.36 6.63 -20.90
CA THR A 187 -6.90 7.25 -22.12
C THR A 187 -7.94 8.33 -21.80
N GLY A 188 -8.39 9.07 -22.82
CA GLY A 188 -9.42 10.10 -22.68
C GLY A 188 -9.03 11.17 -21.65
N LYS A 189 -9.94 11.52 -20.75
CA LYS A 189 -9.74 12.56 -19.72
C LYS A 189 -8.61 12.25 -18.72
N ASP A 190 -8.22 10.98 -18.60
CA ASP A 190 -7.16 10.54 -17.68
C ASP A 190 -5.81 10.29 -18.39
N ALA A 191 -5.72 10.52 -19.72
CA ALA A 191 -4.49 10.28 -20.50
C ALA A 191 -3.26 11.03 -19.96
N GLN A 192 -3.46 12.19 -19.34
CA GLN A 192 -2.40 13.01 -18.72
C GLN A 192 -2.44 12.98 -17.19
N MET A 193 -3.14 12.03 -16.59
CA MET A 193 -3.21 11.91 -15.14
C MET A 193 -1.81 11.76 -14.53
N ALA A 194 -1.46 12.67 -13.64
CA ALA A 194 -0.28 12.55 -12.79
C ALA A 194 -0.55 11.49 -11.71
N THR A 195 0.36 10.53 -11.56
CA THR A 195 0.17 9.36 -10.70
C THR A 195 1.34 9.18 -9.75
N ILE A 196 1.04 9.12 -8.45
CA ILE A 196 2.02 8.81 -7.40
C ILE A 196 1.44 7.80 -6.41
N ASP A 197 2.26 7.31 -5.50
CA ASP A 197 1.89 6.44 -4.37
C ASP A 197 1.08 5.19 -4.76
N ALA A 198 1.34 4.62 -5.92
CA ALA A 198 0.58 3.46 -6.41
C ALA A 198 0.84 2.21 -5.56
N THR A 199 -0.20 1.74 -4.86
CA THR A 199 -0.20 0.48 -4.12
C THR A 199 -0.98 -0.57 -4.90
N ILE A 200 -0.39 -1.75 -5.11
CA ILE A 200 -1.02 -2.86 -5.84
C ILE A 200 -1.52 -3.90 -4.84
N VAL A 201 -2.68 -4.47 -5.12
CA VAL A 201 -3.23 -5.66 -4.45
C VAL A 201 -3.87 -6.58 -5.48
N GLU A 202 -3.67 -7.89 -5.33
CA GLU A 202 -4.35 -8.90 -6.14
C GLU A 202 -5.55 -9.46 -5.38
N HIS A 203 -6.67 -9.60 -6.06
CA HIS A 203 -7.85 -10.29 -5.53
C HIS A 203 -8.59 -11.04 -6.64
N ARG A 204 -8.71 -12.36 -6.48
CA ARG A 204 -9.41 -13.26 -7.42
C ARG A 204 -8.95 -13.15 -8.87
N GLY A 205 -7.64 -13.07 -9.07
CA GLY A 205 -7.01 -12.98 -10.40
C GLY A 205 -7.09 -11.60 -11.05
N ILE A 206 -7.50 -10.58 -10.31
CA ILE A 206 -7.51 -9.18 -10.77
C ILE A 206 -6.52 -8.37 -9.90
N TYR A 207 -5.66 -7.61 -10.55
CA TYR A 207 -4.78 -6.65 -9.92
C TYR A 207 -5.48 -5.30 -9.84
N TYR A 208 -5.51 -4.73 -8.66
CA TYR A 208 -6.05 -3.40 -8.38
C TYR A 208 -4.90 -2.49 -7.98
N ALA A 209 -4.78 -1.36 -8.68
CA ALA A 209 -3.85 -0.30 -8.33
C ALA A 209 -4.61 0.83 -7.66
N VAL A 210 -4.29 1.09 -6.40
CA VAL A 210 -4.83 2.20 -5.60
C VAL A 210 -3.83 3.35 -5.72
N ILE A 211 -4.25 4.46 -6.34
CA ILE A 211 -3.36 5.47 -6.90
C ILE A 211 -3.80 6.85 -6.43
N LYS A 212 -2.87 7.72 -6.09
CA LYS A 212 -3.15 9.15 -5.97
C LYS A 212 -3.18 9.80 -7.36
N ASP A 213 -4.28 10.47 -7.67
CA ASP A 213 -4.39 11.43 -8.78
C ASP A 213 -3.72 12.74 -8.35
N GLU A 214 -2.50 12.98 -8.82
CA GLU A 214 -1.70 14.12 -8.35
C GLU A 214 -2.05 15.45 -9.06
N ARG A 215 -2.95 15.43 -10.04
CA ARG A 215 -3.42 16.67 -10.69
C ARG A 215 -4.05 17.62 -9.68
N TRP A 216 -4.06 18.89 -10.00
CA TRP A 216 -4.69 19.89 -9.15
C TRP A 216 -6.23 19.87 -9.28
N PRO A 217 -7.00 20.10 -8.19
CA PRO A 217 -8.47 20.20 -8.28
C PRO A 217 -8.96 21.31 -9.21
N ARG A 218 -8.17 22.35 -9.45
CA ARG A 218 -8.48 23.44 -10.41
C ARG A 218 -8.38 22.99 -11.87
N THR A 219 -7.61 21.94 -12.17
CA THR A 219 -7.42 21.40 -13.53
C THR A 219 -8.15 20.09 -13.76
N SER A 220 -8.48 19.38 -12.69
CA SER A 220 -9.19 18.09 -12.75
C SER A 220 -10.10 17.92 -11.53
N SER A 221 -11.38 17.64 -11.75
CA SER A 221 -12.34 17.39 -10.67
C SER A 221 -12.01 16.18 -9.78
N THR A 222 -11.11 15.30 -10.25
CA THR A 222 -10.62 14.13 -9.49
C THR A 222 -9.23 14.36 -8.90
N GLY A 223 -8.68 15.57 -9.05
CA GLY A 223 -7.35 15.90 -8.57
C GLY A 223 -7.18 15.78 -7.06
N LYS A 224 -5.98 15.37 -6.62
CA LYS A 224 -5.61 15.15 -5.21
C LYS A 224 -6.47 14.11 -4.48
N THR A 225 -7.13 13.20 -5.23
CA THR A 225 -7.94 12.11 -4.65
C THR A 225 -7.26 10.76 -4.83
N ILE A 226 -7.71 9.76 -4.09
CA ILE A 226 -7.35 8.37 -4.32
C ILE A 226 -8.35 7.74 -5.28
N ARG A 227 -7.84 7.01 -6.28
CA ARG A 227 -8.62 6.32 -7.30
C ARG A 227 -8.12 4.90 -7.49
N ILE A 228 -8.93 4.02 -8.08
CA ILE A 228 -8.58 2.61 -8.29
C ILE A 228 -8.66 2.29 -9.79
N ALA A 229 -7.60 1.72 -10.33
CA ALA A 229 -7.54 1.10 -11.65
C ALA A 229 -7.38 -0.41 -11.52
N GLN A 230 -7.80 -1.19 -12.52
CA GLN A 230 -7.74 -2.65 -12.47
C GLN A 230 -7.16 -3.25 -13.74
N SER A 231 -6.54 -4.42 -13.62
CA SER A 231 -5.97 -5.19 -14.73
C SER A 231 -6.04 -6.69 -14.47
N LYS A 232 -6.04 -7.50 -15.53
CA LYS A 232 -5.85 -8.96 -15.45
C LYS A 232 -4.36 -9.35 -15.34
N HIS A 233 -3.46 -8.42 -15.56
CA HIS A 233 -2.01 -8.64 -15.54
C HIS A 233 -1.33 -7.65 -14.61
N LEU A 234 -0.31 -8.10 -13.90
CA LEU A 234 0.44 -7.30 -12.93
C LEU A 234 0.95 -5.97 -13.51
N THR A 235 1.46 -6.01 -14.71
CA THR A 235 2.06 -4.85 -15.41
C THR A 235 1.09 -4.12 -16.34
N GLY A 236 -0.20 -4.47 -16.30
CA GLY A 236 -1.23 -3.85 -17.13
C GLY A 236 -1.49 -4.57 -18.47
N PRO A 237 -2.26 -3.96 -19.40
CA PRO A 237 -2.78 -2.60 -19.28
C PRO A 237 -3.83 -2.47 -18.16
N TYR A 238 -3.70 -1.42 -17.38
CA TYR A 238 -4.71 -1.05 -16.39
C TYR A 238 -5.84 -0.24 -17.05
N SER A 239 -7.08 -0.47 -16.61
CA SER A 239 -8.23 0.34 -16.99
C SER A 239 -8.02 1.81 -16.61
N ASN A 240 -8.75 2.73 -17.24
CA ASN A 240 -8.89 4.06 -16.64
C ASN A 240 -9.41 3.92 -15.21
N PRO A 241 -8.92 4.75 -14.26
CA PRO A 241 -9.33 4.63 -12.86
C PRO A 241 -10.80 5.03 -12.68
N GLY A 242 -11.47 4.34 -11.76
CA GLY A 242 -12.83 4.62 -11.35
C GLY A 242 -13.01 6.01 -10.70
N PRO A 243 -14.19 6.28 -10.13
CA PRO A 243 -14.44 7.51 -9.41
C PRO A 243 -13.52 7.68 -8.19
N PRO A 244 -13.42 8.89 -7.61
CA PRO A 244 -12.67 9.10 -6.38
C PRO A 244 -13.17 8.24 -5.22
N VAL A 245 -12.24 7.56 -4.56
CA VAL A 245 -12.48 6.80 -3.32
C VAL A 245 -12.52 7.75 -2.11
N THR A 246 -11.82 8.88 -2.21
CA THR A 246 -11.64 9.84 -1.11
C THR A 246 -12.03 11.24 -1.56
N PRO A 247 -12.30 12.17 -0.62
CA PRO A 247 -12.22 13.60 -0.90
C PRO A 247 -10.82 14.00 -1.43
N ALA A 248 -10.69 15.21 -1.98
CA ALA A 248 -9.40 15.77 -2.37
C ALA A 248 -8.46 15.94 -1.16
N TRP A 249 -7.17 16.16 -1.46
CA TRP A 249 -6.10 16.32 -0.48
C TRP A 249 -5.85 15.07 0.36
N ARG A 250 -5.84 13.93 -0.33
CA ARG A 250 -5.47 12.62 0.24
C ARG A 250 -4.30 12.03 -0.54
N GLU A 251 -3.39 11.36 0.17
CA GLU A 251 -2.21 10.71 -0.41
C GLU A 251 -1.85 9.42 0.32
N ALA A 252 -0.76 8.78 -0.09
CA ALA A 252 -0.18 7.60 0.54
C ALA A 252 -1.21 6.49 0.85
N PRO A 253 -2.02 6.05 -0.13
CA PRO A 253 -3.00 5.03 0.11
C PRO A 253 -2.35 3.70 0.47
N THR A 254 -2.94 3.00 1.44
CA THR A 254 -2.67 1.60 1.72
C THR A 254 -3.98 0.83 1.81
N VAL A 255 -4.02 -0.37 1.27
CA VAL A 255 -5.24 -1.16 1.11
C VAL A 255 -5.06 -2.56 1.68
N VAL A 256 -6.02 -2.99 2.50
CA VAL A 256 -6.04 -4.33 3.11
C VAL A 256 -7.46 -4.88 3.18
N PRO A 257 -7.64 -6.22 3.16
CA PRO A 257 -8.92 -6.81 3.48
C PRO A 257 -9.29 -6.54 4.94
N GLN A 258 -10.57 -6.47 5.24
CA GLN A 258 -11.05 -6.36 6.61
C GLN A 258 -10.89 -7.70 7.34
N LEU A 259 -10.39 -7.67 8.58
CA LEU A 259 -10.24 -8.88 9.40
C LEU A 259 -11.59 -9.52 9.78
N LYS A 260 -12.66 -8.75 9.74
CA LYS A 260 -14.05 -9.22 9.96
C LYS A 260 -14.85 -8.92 8.72
N GLY A 261 -15.58 -9.94 8.22
CA GLY A 261 -16.36 -9.82 6.99
C GLY A 261 -15.54 -10.04 5.72
N SER A 262 -16.04 -9.57 4.59
CA SER A 262 -15.44 -9.75 3.25
C SER A 262 -15.05 -8.43 2.58
N GLY A 263 -15.11 -7.32 3.32
CA GLY A 263 -14.84 -5.97 2.78
C GLY A 263 -13.36 -5.60 2.74
N TRP A 264 -13.13 -4.40 2.26
CA TRP A 264 -11.81 -3.80 2.11
C TRP A 264 -11.71 -2.48 2.86
N SER A 265 -10.52 -2.16 3.31
CA SER A 265 -10.17 -0.91 3.98
C SER A 265 -9.07 -0.21 3.19
N ILE A 266 -9.26 1.07 2.88
CA ILE A 266 -8.24 1.97 2.38
C ILE A 266 -7.96 3.00 3.47
N TYR A 267 -6.69 3.09 3.86
CA TYR A 267 -6.19 4.17 4.69
C TYR A 267 -5.50 5.17 3.77
N ALA A 268 -5.82 6.45 3.92
CA ALA A 268 -5.22 7.53 3.15
C ALA A 268 -4.92 8.71 4.06
N GLU A 269 -3.77 9.33 3.85
CA GLU A 269 -3.33 10.48 4.62
C GLU A 269 -4.07 11.74 4.16
N GLU A 270 -4.71 12.44 5.09
CA GLU A 270 -5.13 13.84 4.96
C GLU A 270 -3.96 14.72 5.35
N TYR A 271 -3.10 15.00 4.39
CA TYR A 271 -1.82 15.64 4.69
C TYR A 271 -1.93 17.12 5.04
N PRO A 272 -1.17 17.61 6.03
CA PRO A 272 -0.28 16.88 6.93
C PRO A 272 -0.95 16.47 8.26
N GLN A 273 -2.26 16.30 8.30
CA GLN A 273 -3.03 16.28 9.55
C GLN A 273 -3.13 14.88 10.16
N ARG A 274 -3.67 13.90 9.41
CA ARG A 274 -4.04 12.57 9.96
C ARG A 274 -4.30 11.55 8.87
N TYR A 275 -4.36 10.28 9.26
CA TYR A 275 -4.93 9.24 8.41
C TYR A 275 -6.45 9.18 8.52
N ASN A 276 -7.10 8.94 7.39
CA ASN A 276 -8.52 8.64 7.28
C ASN A 276 -8.70 7.17 6.85
N LEU A 277 -9.85 6.59 7.19
CA LEU A 277 -10.24 5.24 6.81
C LEU A 277 -11.47 5.29 5.91
N PHE A 278 -11.41 4.57 4.80
CA PHE A 278 -12.51 4.36 3.87
C PHE A 278 -12.75 2.86 3.70
N GLN A 279 -14.01 2.43 3.69
CA GLN A 279 -14.38 1.02 3.63
C GLN A 279 -15.41 0.75 2.53
N ALA A 280 -15.26 -0.40 1.86
CA ALA A 280 -16.18 -0.88 0.84
C ALA A 280 -16.30 -2.41 0.88
N PRO A 281 -17.39 -2.99 0.38
CA PRO A 281 -17.53 -4.44 0.29
C PRO A 281 -16.64 -5.08 -0.77
N SER A 282 -16.17 -4.32 -1.76
CA SER A 282 -15.32 -4.81 -2.86
C SER A 282 -14.33 -3.73 -3.32
N LEU A 283 -13.18 -4.16 -3.85
CA LEU A 283 -12.20 -3.28 -4.50
C LEU A 283 -12.74 -2.62 -5.78
N SER A 284 -13.76 -3.22 -6.41
CA SER A 284 -14.46 -2.68 -7.57
C SER A 284 -15.67 -1.81 -7.23
N SER A 285 -15.88 -1.48 -5.95
CA SER A 285 -16.98 -0.61 -5.55
C SER A 285 -16.74 0.82 -6.01
N ASP A 286 -17.77 1.44 -6.59
CA ASP A 286 -17.75 2.85 -6.98
C ASP A 286 -17.85 3.80 -5.78
N THR A 287 -18.33 3.32 -4.65
CA THR A 287 -18.50 4.10 -3.42
C THR A 287 -17.75 3.46 -2.26
N TRP A 288 -16.93 4.28 -1.61
CA TRP A 288 -16.23 3.94 -0.39
C TRP A 288 -16.71 4.84 0.74
N MET A 289 -17.10 4.24 1.83
CA MET A 289 -17.67 4.96 2.97
C MET A 289 -16.59 5.34 3.97
N PRO A 290 -16.54 6.59 4.43
CA PRO A 290 -15.65 6.97 5.52
C PRO A 290 -16.03 6.20 6.79
N ALA A 291 -15.02 5.82 7.56
CA ALA A 291 -15.17 5.17 8.85
C ALA A 291 -14.31 5.85 9.90
N GLU A 292 -14.74 5.79 11.16
CA GLU A 292 -13.97 6.34 12.27
C GLU A 292 -12.68 5.53 12.49
N ILE A 293 -11.61 6.26 12.83
CA ILE A 293 -10.29 5.72 13.12
C ILE A 293 -9.61 6.54 14.21
N GLU A 294 -9.03 5.84 15.18
CA GLU A 294 -8.05 6.38 16.13
C GLU A 294 -6.66 6.04 15.58
N ALA A 295 -6.22 6.78 14.56
CA ALA A 295 -4.93 6.59 13.90
C ALA A 295 -3.76 7.02 14.79
N PRO A 296 -2.52 6.56 14.50
CA PRO A 296 -1.33 7.09 15.17
C PRO A 296 -1.27 8.62 15.03
N GLU A 297 -0.98 9.28 16.15
CA GLU A 297 -0.93 10.76 16.20
C GLU A 297 0.11 11.30 15.22
N ARG A 298 -0.31 12.26 14.36
CA ARG A 298 0.57 12.86 13.35
C ARG A 298 1.31 11.85 12.49
N GLY A 299 0.75 10.65 12.32
CA GLY A 299 1.27 9.63 11.39
C GLY A 299 1.22 10.14 9.95
N ARG A 300 2.32 9.92 9.23
CA ARG A 300 2.50 10.31 7.82
C ARG A 300 2.80 9.06 7.00
N HIS A 301 2.87 9.18 5.72
CA HIS A 301 3.11 8.11 4.74
C HIS A 301 3.45 6.75 5.34
N GLY A 302 2.74 5.71 4.94
CA GLY A 302 2.99 4.38 5.48
C GLY A 302 2.19 3.29 4.78
N CYS A 303 2.31 2.08 5.30
CA CYS A 303 1.52 0.95 4.85
C CYS A 303 0.94 0.16 6.02
N VAL A 304 -0.27 -0.34 5.82
CA VAL A 304 -0.91 -1.32 6.70
C VAL A 304 -0.75 -2.69 6.07
N ILE A 305 -0.31 -3.67 6.86
CA ILE A 305 -0.24 -5.08 6.46
C ILE A 305 -0.95 -5.97 7.47
N GLU A 306 -1.48 -7.10 6.99
CA GLU A 306 -1.96 -8.15 7.89
C GLU A 306 -0.79 -8.88 8.55
N ILE A 307 -0.92 -9.12 9.86
CA ILE A 307 -0.01 -9.95 10.65
C ILE A 307 -0.80 -10.98 11.47
N SER A 308 -0.15 -12.04 11.90
CA SER A 308 -0.76 -13.00 12.80
C SER A 308 -0.93 -12.42 14.21
N LYS A 309 -1.88 -12.94 14.99
CA LYS A 309 -2.02 -12.60 16.42
C LYS A 309 -0.76 -12.92 17.21
N LYS A 310 0.02 -13.92 16.79
CA LYS A 310 1.31 -14.26 17.42
C LYS A 310 2.31 -13.12 17.20
N GLN A 311 2.42 -12.61 15.97
CA GLN A 311 3.28 -11.46 15.64
C GLN A 311 2.82 -10.21 16.38
N TYR A 312 1.52 -9.92 16.40
CA TYR A 312 0.95 -8.80 17.16
C TYR A 312 1.39 -8.82 18.63
N LYS A 313 1.20 -9.97 19.31
CA LYS A 313 1.63 -10.12 20.73
C LYS A 313 3.14 -10.01 20.89
N HIS A 314 3.89 -10.51 19.93
CA HIS A 314 5.35 -10.46 19.96
C HIS A 314 5.86 -9.01 19.79
N LEU A 315 5.34 -8.27 18.84
CA LEU A 315 5.65 -6.86 18.63
C LEU A 315 5.33 -6.02 19.88
N LEU A 316 4.15 -6.22 20.48
CA LEU A 316 3.78 -5.56 21.74
C LEU A 316 4.77 -5.88 22.85
N LYS A 317 5.24 -7.13 22.97
CA LYS A 317 6.19 -7.53 24.02
C LYS A 317 7.58 -6.93 23.82
N VAL A 318 8.03 -6.81 22.57
CA VAL A 318 9.40 -6.33 22.26
C VAL A 318 9.48 -4.82 22.31
N PHE A 319 8.41 -4.15 21.90
CA PHE A 319 8.35 -2.68 21.78
C PHE A 319 7.40 -2.04 22.83
N SER A 320 7.19 -2.72 23.97
CA SER A 320 6.44 -2.19 25.11
C SER A 320 7.26 -1.19 25.92
#